data_0b217172699ffb7f5016244c65d5bea8
#
_entry.id   0b217172699ffb7f5016244c65d5bea8
#
_cell.length_a   1.000
_cell.length_b   1.000
_cell.length_c   1.000
_cell.angle_alpha   90.00
_cell.angle_beta   90.00
_cell.angle_gamma   90.00
#
_symmetry.space_group_name_H-M   'P 1'
#
loop_
_entity.id
_entity.type
_entity.pdbx_description
1 polymer ?
#
loop_
_entity_poly.entity_id
_entity_poly.type
_entity_poly.pdbx_seq_one_letter_code
_entity_poly.pdbx_strand_id
1 'polypeptide(L)'
;MSVTTRGFGGALASIAGDGATDDPTALAAAAVDGRPPRWLVRPPTLEAAARVVALAHDEGLAVVPRGAGSALTLGAVPARVDVVLDLARLDAIVEYNADDLTVTVQAGCTAGALAAALADHRQTLPLDPPGWNARTLGGIAATAASGPLRARYGTMRDLLLGVRFIQADGVVTWGGAKVVKSVTGYDIPKLLVGSLGTLGVLAELTLRLHPLPEAEATCLLEFRDAEAAPDVVARLVDSTVQPHRLELLDAAALGACGLPPAAAGLVVSIGSVAGAVRAQQSIVAAEGARVRARVETMGPGFWRTYDRVLATGGPTALRIATLATRLGPTLDETRAALGADAVITACAPLGVLRVAIRTEEPAPLVVAIERLRAFVAVDDGSVVIERGSAALRSAVDPWGPVAPGPLELMRALKREFDPRGTLNPGRFVAGI
;
A
#
# COMPACT_ATOMS: atom_id res chain seq x y z
N MET A 1 -1.38 -29.19 -27.53
CA MET A 1 -0.54 -30.27 -26.97
C MET A 1 0.01 -29.77 -25.62
N SER A 2 -0.42 -30.37 -24.51
CA SER A 2 0.10 -29.99 -23.18
C SER A 2 1.58 -30.37 -23.12
N VAL A 3 2.43 -29.34 -22.83
CA VAL A 3 3.86 -29.56 -22.61
C VAL A 3 4.00 -30.34 -21.29
N THR A 4 4.70 -31.45 -21.27
CA THR A 4 4.98 -32.16 -20.02
C THR A 4 5.72 -31.26 -19.07
N THR A 5 5.61 -31.47 -17.75
CA THR A 5 6.27 -30.65 -16.70
C THR A 5 7.76 -30.41 -16.96
N ARG A 6 8.47 -31.38 -17.52
CA ARG A 6 9.88 -31.28 -17.98
C ARG A 6 10.05 -30.32 -19.16
N GLY A 7 9.09 -30.28 -20.09
CA GLY A 7 9.12 -29.36 -21.23
C GLY A 7 8.90 -27.91 -20.82
N PHE A 8 8.00 -27.63 -19.85
CA PHE A 8 7.73 -26.30 -19.37
C PHE A 8 8.94 -25.71 -18.59
N GLY A 9 9.54 -26.48 -17.67
CA GLY A 9 10.75 -26.05 -16.96
C GLY A 9 11.93 -25.77 -17.91
N GLY A 10 12.11 -26.60 -18.95
CA GLY A 10 13.12 -26.37 -19.99
C GLY A 10 12.88 -25.07 -20.78
N ALA A 11 11.61 -24.76 -21.10
CA ALA A 11 11.25 -23.51 -21.77
C ALA A 11 11.49 -22.29 -20.87
N LEU A 12 11.17 -22.37 -19.57
CA LEU A 12 11.48 -21.33 -18.61
C LEU A 12 12.99 -21.06 -18.49
N ALA A 13 13.80 -22.13 -18.41
CA ALA A 13 15.25 -22.00 -18.38
C ALA A 13 15.82 -21.38 -19.67
N SER A 14 15.22 -21.67 -20.82
CA SER A 14 15.59 -21.03 -22.10
C SER A 14 15.23 -19.54 -22.18
N ILE A 15 14.18 -19.09 -21.43
CA ILE A 15 13.73 -17.71 -21.41
C ILE A 15 14.49 -16.89 -20.37
N ALA A 16 14.65 -17.39 -19.15
CA ALA A 16 15.16 -16.65 -18.01
C ALA A 16 16.57 -17.10 -17.53
N GLY A 17 17.14 -18.12 -18.17
CA GLY A 17 18.46 -18.64 -17.81
C GLY A 17 18.52 -19.10 -16.35
N ASP A 18 19.49 -18.59 -15.61
CA ASP A 18 19.69 -18.81 -14.17
C ASP A 18 18.58 -18.24 -13.28
N GLY A 19 17.72 -17.39 -13.85
CA GLY A 19 16.57 -16.82 -13.17
C GLY A 19 15.41 -17.79 -12.98
N ALA A 20 15.36 -18.92 -13.69
CA ALA A 20 14.32 -19.94 -13.55
C ALA A 20 14.82 -21.09 -12.67
N THR A 21 14.01 -21.47 -11.65
CA THR A 21 14.37 -22.56 -10.75
C THR A 21 13.14 -23.32 -10.25
N ASP A 22 13.32 -24.63 -10.04
CA ASP A 22 12.40 -25.53 -9.35
C ASP A 22 13.05 -26.12 -8.07
N ASP A 23 14.15 -25.51 -7.60
CA ASP A 23 14.81 -25.90 -6.35
C ASP A 23 13.84 -25.80 -5.16
N PRO A 24 13.63 -26.89 -4.38
CA PRO A 24 12.67 -26.91 -3.29
C PRO A 24 12.89 -25.83 -2.23
N THR A 25 14.15 -25.46 -1.93
CA THR A 25 14.48 -24.42 -0.96
C THR A 25 14.07 -23.04 -1.45
N ALA A 26 14.36 -22.74 -2.73
CA ALA A 26 13.96 -21.48 -3.35
C ALA A 26 12.43 -21.37 -3.47
N LEU A 27 11.75 -22.47 -3.81
CA LEU A 27 10.29 -22.54 -3.91
C LEU A 27 9.64 -22.35 -2.53
N ALA A 28 10.17 -22.97 -1.48
CA ALA A 28 9.66 -22.77 -0.12
C ALA A 28 9.80 -21.31 0.33
N ALA A 29 10.91 -20.65 0.02
CA ALA A 29 11.12 -19.23 0.30
C ALA A 29 10.24 -18.30 -0.55
N ALA A 30 9.73 -18.77 -1.68
CA ALA A 30 8.81 -18.05 -2.57
C ALA A 30 7.34 -18.40 -2.33
N ALA A 31 7.03 -19.19 -1.31
CA ALA A 31 5.67 -19.62 -0.99
C ALA A 31 4.73 -18.42 -0.76
N VAL A 32 3.51 -18.53 -1.26
CA VAL A 32 2.42 -17.57 -1.04
C VAL A 32 1.38 -18.23 -0.15
N ASP A 33 1.19 -17.69 1.04
CA ASP A 33 0.29 -18.28 2.05
C ASP A 33 0.58 -19.76 2.35
N GLY A 34 1.88 -20.10 2.48
CA GLY A 34 2.33 -21.45 2.74
C GLY A 34 2.25 -22.39 1.52
N ARG A 35 1.83 -21.90 0.36
CA ARG A 35 1.78 -22.67 -0.91
C ARG A 35 3.02 -22.39 -1.74
N PRO A 36 3.98 -23.30 -1.82
CA PRO A 36 5.13 -23.15 -2.69
C PRO A 36 4.68 -23.20 -4.16
N PRO A 37 5.26 -22.35 -5.05
CA PRO A 37 5.03 -22.46 -6.47
C PRO A 37 5.67 -23.74 -7.04
N ARG A 38 5.33 -24.08 -8.29
CA ARG A 38 6.04 -25.11 -9.05
C ARG A 38 7.33 -24.58 -9.66
N TRP A 39 7.36 -23.29 -9.97
CA TRP A 39 8.53 -22.59 -10.52
C TRP A 39 8.64 -21.18 -9.95
N LEU A 40 9.86 -20.77 -9.63
CA LEU A 40 10.21 -19.40 -9.33
C LEU A 40 11.00 -18.85 -10.52
N VAL A 41 10.55 -17.73 -11.10
CA VAL A 41 11.20 -17.13 -12.27
C VAL A 41 11.53 -15.67 -12.00
N ARG A 42 12.82 -15.31 -12.15
CA ARG A 42 13.36 -13.96 -12.06
C ARG A 42 13.87 -13.52 -13.44
N PRO A 43 12.98 -13.00 -14.29
CA PRO A 43 13.35 -12.62 -15.65
C PRO A 43 14.39 -11.49 -15.64
N PRO A 44 15.41 -11.54 -16.50
CA PRO A 44 16.42 -10.49 -16.57
C PRO A 44 15.96 -9.26 -17.35
N THR A 45 14.94 -9.37 -18.18
CA THR A 45 14.39 -8.29 -19.01
C THR A 45 12.88 -8.32 -19.04
N LEU A 46 12.28 -7.22 -19.49
CA LEU A 46 10.83 -7.10 -19.70
C LEU A 46 10.34 -8.15 -20.75
N GLU A 47 11.08 -8.33 -21.82
CA GLU A 47 10.75 -9.28 -22.88
C GLU A 47 10.78 -10.72 -22.34
N ALA A 48 11.74 -11.04 -21.48
CA ALA A 48 11.76 -12.34 -20.81
C ALA A 48 10.55 -12.53 -19.90
N ALA A 49 10.18 -11.49 -19.13
CA ALA A 49 8.98 -11.53 -18.29
C ALA A 49 7.70 -11.75 -19.13
N ALA A 50 7.57 -11.04 -20.24
CA ALA A 50 6.45 -11.17 -21.18
C ALA A 50 6.34 -12.58 -21.75
N ARG A 51 7.46 -13.18 -22.15
CA ARG A 51 7.50 -14.56 -22.66
C ARG A 51 7.14 -15.59 -21.60
N VAL A 52 7.51 -15.37 -20.33
CA VAL A 52 7.11 -16.25 -19.22
C VAL A 52 5.60 -16.17 -19.00
N VAL A 53 5.01 -14.97 -19.03
CA VAL A 53 3.56 -14.77 -18.88
C VAL A 53 2.82 -15.44 -20.04
N ALA A 54 3.25 -15.22 -21.29
CA ALA A 54 2.68 -15.86 -22.47
C ALA A 54 2.69 -17.40 -22.37
N LEU A 55 3.84 -17.97 -22.02
CA LEU A 55 4.00 -19.41 -21.86
C LEU A 55 3.06 -19.97 -20.76
N ALA A 56 2.96 -19.29 -19.63
CA ALA A 56 2.06 -19.69 -18.55
C ALA A 56 0.59 -19.58 -18.97
N HIS A 57 0.23 -18.53 -19.72
CA HIS A 57 -1.11 -18.36 -20.28
C HIS A 57 -1.50 -19.51 -21.21
N ASP A 58 -0.60 -19.88 -22.14
CA ASP A 58 -0.86 -20.95 -23.10
C ASP A 58 -1.09 -22.31 -22.41
N GLU A 59 -0.35 -22.57 -21.34
CA GLU A 59 -0.45 -23.79 -20.54
C GLU A 59 -1.54 -23.71 -19.45
N GLY A 60 -2.25 -22.59 -19.31
CA GLY A 60 -3.29 -22.38 -18.30
C GLY A 60 -2.77 -22.37 -16.86
N LEU A 61 -1.51 -21.97 -16.64
CA LEU A 61 -0.85 -21.94 -15.34
C LEU A 61 -1.04 -20.58 -14.65
N ALA A 62 -1.22 -20.62 -13.34
CA ALA A 62 -1.39 -19.41 -12.52
C ALA A 62 -0.04 -18.73 -12.28
N VAL A 63 0.03 -17.45 -12.61
CA VAL A 63 1.19 -16.56 -12.38
C VAL A 63 0.90 -15.63 -11.21
N VAL A 64 1.75 -15.64 -10.20
CA VAL A 64 1.71 -14.66 -9.08
C VAL A 64 2.87 -13.69 -9.24
N PRO A 65 2.62 -12.43 -9.66
CA PRO A 65 3.66 -11.41 -9.72
C PRO A 65 4.14 -11.05 -8.31
N ARG A 66 5.44 -10.91 -8.15
CA ARG A 66 6.09 -10.57 -6.89
C ARG A 66 7.14 -9.47 -7.10
N GLY A 67 7.16 -8.49 -6.22
CA GLY A 67 8.29 -7.59 -6.00
C GLY A 67 9.06 -8.00 -4.75
N ALA A 68 9.18 -7.11 -3.77
CA ALA A 68 9.82 -7.42 -2.48
C ALA A 68 9.06 -8.45 -1.61
N GLY A 69 7.86 -8.87 -1.99
CA GLY A 69 7.06 -9.85 -1.26
C GLY A 69 6.39 -9.33 0.02
N SER A 70 6.47 -8.02 0.31
CA SER A 70 6.00 -7.41 1.56
C SER A 70 4.48 -7.40 1.76
N ALA A 71 3.70 -7.70 0.72
CA ALA A 71 2.23 -7.68 0.77
C ALA A 71 1.59 -8.97 0.23
N LEU A 72 2.30 -10.10 0.30
CA LEU A 72 1.77 -11.40 -0.15
C LEU A 72 0.60 -11.90 0.71
N THR A 73 0.38 -11.34 1.90
CA THR A 73 -0.77 -11.64 2.76
C THR A 73 -1.94 -10.66 2.59
N LEU A 74 -1.86 -9.69 1.67
CA LEU A 74 -2.99 -8.85 1.31
C LEU A 74 -3.94 -9.58 0.36
N GLY A 75 -5.23 -9.49 0.61
CA GLY A 75 -6.27 -10.14 -0.17
C GLY A 75 -6.54 -11.58 0.24
N ALA A 76 -7.37 -12.28 -0.52
CA ALA A 76 -7.75 -13.65 -0.23
C ALA A 76 -6.59 -14.64 -0.46
N VAL A 77 -6.69 -15.82 0.11
CA VAL A 77 -5.73 -16.91 -0.13
C VAL A 77 -5.80 -17.29 -1.61
N PRO A 78 -4.67 -17.37 -2.34
CA PRO A 78 -4.69 -17.62 -3.77
C PRO A 78 -5.33 -18.97 -4.09
N ALA A 79 -6.11 -19.04 -5.15
CA ALA A 79 -6.72 -20.29 -5.60
C ALA A 79 -5.63 -21.30 -6.07
N ARG A 80 -4.65 -20.79 -6.83
CA ARG A 80 -3.51 -21.57 -7.36
C ARG A 80 -2.24 -20.72 -7.36
N VAL A 81 -1.09 -21.37 -7.21
CA VAL A 81 0.25 -20.77 -7.32
C VAL A 81 1.13 -21.74 -8.14
N ASP A 82 1.18 -21.55 -9.47
CA ASP A 82 2.01 -22.41 -10.33
C ASP A 82 3.38 -21.76 -10.58
N VAL A 83 3.40 -20.48 -10.95
CA VAL A 83 4.62 -19.69 -11.21
C VAL A 83 4.62 -18.45 -10.33
N VAL A 84 5.67 -18.25 -9.55
CA VAL A 84 5.97 -16.94 -8.95
C VAL A 84 6.90 -16.21 -9.90
N LEU A 85 6.42 -15.09 -10.45
CA LEU A 85 7.16 -14.18 -11.32
C LEU A 85 7.76 -13.05 -10.47
N ASP A 86 9.02 -13.21 -10.09
CA ASP A 86 9.75 -12.29 -9.23
C ASP A 86 10.45 -11.21 -10.09
N LEU A 87 9.95 -9.98 -9.99
CA LEU A 87 10.39 -8.85 -10.79
C LEU A 87 11.58 -8.08 -10.18
N ALA A 88 12.23 -8.62 -9.15
CA ALA A 88 13.31 -7.94 -8.45
C ALA A 88 14.53 -7.58 -9.34
N ARG A 89 14.72 -8.27 -10.48
CA ARG A 89 15.77 -7.95 -11.47
C ARG A 89 15.38 -6.80 -12.42
N LEU A 90 14.11 -6.40 -12.45
CA LEU A 90 13.62 -5.26 -13.23
C LEU A 90 13.57 -4.04 -12.32
N ASP A 91 14.70 -3.49 -11.95
CA ASP A 91 14.89 -2.48 -10.90
C ASP A 91 15.49 -1.15 -11.38
N ALA A 92 15.70 -1.00 -12.68
CA ALA A 92 16.34 0.17 -13.26
C ALA A 92 15.47 1.44 -13.17
N ILE A 93 16.12 2.59 -13.01
CA ILE A 93 15.56 3.91 -13.35
C ILE A 93 15.78 4.09 -14.85
N VAL A 94 14.69 4.02 -15.62
CA VAL A 94 14.73 4.02 -17.09
C VAL A 94 14.95 5.43 -17.64
N GLU A 95 14.30 6.41 -17.01
CA GLU A 95 14.37 7.82 -17.42
C GLU A 95 14.13 8.72 -16.22
N TYR A 96 14.88 9.78 -16.09
CA TYR A 96 14.68 10.78 -15.04
C TYR A 96 14.81 12.19 -15.62
N ASN A 97 13.72 12.95 -15.57
CA ASN A 97 13.64 14.33 -16.02
C ASN A 97 13.42 15.24 -14.82
N ALA A 98 14.51 15.71 -14.23
CA ALA A 98 14.47 16.51 -13.01
C ALA A 98 13.71 17.82 -13.21
N ASP A 99 13.86 18.49 -14.34
CA ASP A 99 13.21 19.77 -14.65
C ASP A 99 11.68 19.61 -14.81
N ASP A 100 11.22 18.46 -15.32
CA ASP A 100 9.80 18.14 -15.52
C ASP A 100 9.17 17.44 -14.31
N LEU A 101 9.97 17.17 -13.26
CA LEU A 101 9.54 16.43 -12.08
C LEU A 101 8.91 15.07 -12.42
N THR A 102 9.52 14.33 -13.34
CA THR A 102 9.05 13.02 -13.76
C THR A 102 10.17 11.98 -13.74
N VAL A 103 9.80 10.75 -13.42
CA VAL A 103 10.70 9.60 -13.46
C VAL A 103 9.97 8.37 -14.00
N THR A 104 10.64 7.60 -14.84
CA THR A 104 10.18 6.27 -15.27
C THR A 104 11.10 5.22 -14.66
N VAL A 105 10.51 4.27 -13.94
CA VAL A 105 11.22 3.20 -13.25
C VAL A 105 10.64 1.85 -13.58
N GLN A 106 11.45 0.82 -13.53
CA GLN A 106 10.98 -0.57 -13.57
C GLN A 106 10.28 -0.96 -12.26
N ALA A 107 9.34 -1.88 -12.35
CA ALA A 107 8.44 -2.24 -11.24
C ALA A 107 9.16 -2.85 -10.02
N GLY A 108 10.32 -3.45 -10.21
CA GLY A 108 11.18 -4.00 -9.16
C GLY A 108 12.06 -2.96 -8.46
N CYS A 109 12.14 -1.72 -8.97
CA CYS A 109 12.85 -0.64 -8.30
C CYS A 109 12.25 -0.39 -6.91
N THR A 110 13.10 -0.35 -5.86
CA THR A 110 12.62 -0.07 -4.51
C THR A 110 12.41 1.43 -4.30
N ALA A 111 11.46 1.78 -3.43
CA ALA A 111 11.23 3.19 -3.09
C ALA A 111 12.48 3.84 -2.47
N GLY A 112 13.28 3.06 -1.71
CA GLY A 112 14.54 3.54 -1.14
C GLY A 112 15.62 3.81 -2.19
N ALA A 113 15.76 2.94 -3.21
CA ALA A 113 16.68 3.17 -4.32
C ALA A 113 16.29 4.42 -5.12
N LEU A 114 15.01 4.58 -5.41
CA LEU A 114 14.51 5.80 -6.06
C LEU A 114 14.79 7.05 -5.19
N ALA A 115 14.50 7.01 -3.89
CA ALA A 115 14.73 8.15 -3.01
C ALA A 115 16.21 8.57 -2.97
N ALA A 116 17.12 7.60 -2.97
CA ALA A 116 18.57 7.87 -3.05
C ALA A 116 18.95 8.56 -4.36
N ALA A 117 18.41 8.12 -5.50
CA ALA A 117 18.68 8.74 -6.81
C ALA A 117 18.11 10.16 -6.95
N LEU A 118 17.01 10.46 -6.25
CA LEU A 118 16.37 11.78 -6.29
C LEU A 118 17.01 12.80 -5.33
N ALA A 119 17.89 12.36 -4.40
CA ALA A 119 18.40 13.19 -3.31
C ALA A 119 19.18 14.40 -3.80
N ASP A 120 20.04 14.23 -4.82
CA ASP A 120 20.91 15.30 -5.35
C ASP A 120 20.11 16.46 -5.97
N HIS A 121 18.91 16.16 -6.49
CA HIS A 121 18.01 17.14 -7.06
C HIS A 121 16.99 17.68 -6.03
N ARG A 122 17.08 17.28 -4.76
CA ARG A 122 16.12 17.64 -3.71
C ARG A 122 14.68 17.37 -4.12
N GLN A 123 14.42 16.22 -4.74
CA GLN A 123 13.11 15.76 -5.17
C GLN A 123 12.69 14.51 -4.41
N THR A 124 11.41 14.21 -4.43
CA THR A 124 10.83 13.04 -3.75
C THR A 124 9.63 12.51 -4.51
N LEU A 125 9.42 11.20 -4.40
CA LEU A 125 8.13 10.59 -4.63
C LEU A 125 7.41 10.56 -3.27
N PRO A 126 6.38 11.41 -3.04
CA PRO A 126 5.81 11.60 -1.71
C PRO A 126 4.83 10.48 -1.32
N LEU A 127 5.36 9.26 -1.22
CA LEU A 127 4.66 8.04 -0.78
C LEU A 127 5.44 7.45 0.40
N ASP A 128 4.71 7.13 1.47
CA ASP A 128 5.29 6.56 2.69
C ASP A 128 4.43 5.40 3.27
N PRO A 129 4.05 4.38 2.44
CA PRO A 129 3.36 3.21 2.96
C PRO A 129 4.26 2.46 3.97
N PRO A 130 3.68 1.74 4.96
CA PRO A 130 4.46 1.03 5.96
C PRO A 130 5.56 0.15 5.35
N GLY A 131 6.80 0.33 5.84
CA GLY A 131 7.99 -0.35 5.31
C GLY A 131 8.42 0.11 3.91
N TRP A 132 8.06 1.33 3.51
CA TRP A 132 8.19 1.87 2.15
C TRP A 132 9.58 1.69 1.54
N ASN A 133 10.62 1.89 2.30
CA ASN A 133 12.01 1.89 1.80
C ASN A 133 12.41 0.58 1.09
N ALA A 134 11.97 -0.55 1.62
CA ALA A 134 12.25 -1.87 1.07
C ALA A 134 11.19 -2.36 0.06
N ARG A 135 10.09 -1.64 -0.11
CA ARG A 135 9.01 -2.04 -1.05
C ARG A 135 9.35 -1.64 -2.47
N THR A 136 9.01 -2.49 -3.42
CA THR A 136 9.12 -2.16 -4.84
C THR A 136 7.98 -1.24 -5.27
N LEU A 137 8.24 -0.34 -6.22
CA LEU A 137 7.25 0.61 -6.73
C LEU A 137 6.09 -0.09 -7.45
N GLY A 138 6.36 -1.18 -8.17
CA GLY A 138 5.32 -2.04 -8.72
C GLY A 138 4.45 -2.68 -7.63
N GLY A 139 5.04 -3.12 -6.51
CA GLY A 139 4.32 -3.66 -5.37
C GLY A 139 3.46 -2.61 -4.66
N ILE A 140 3.96 -1.36 -4.52
CA ILE A 140 3.18 -0.24 -3.97
C ILE A 140 2.00 0.09 -4.89
N ALA A 141 2.22 0.14 -6.20
CA ALA A 141 1.16 0.40 -7.18
C ALA A 141 0.11 -0.73 -7.20
N ALA A 142 0.55 -1.99 -7.29
CA ALA A 142 -0.34 -3.15 -7.35
C ALA A 142 -1.24 -3.28 -6.11
N THR A 143 -0.77 -2.83 -4.94
CA THR A 143 -1.51 -2.91 -3.67
C THR A 143 -2.22 -1.62 -3.28
N ALA A 144 -2.08 -0.54 -4.05
CA ALA A 144 -2.52 0.81 -3.70
C ALA A 144 -2.07 1.24 -2.29
N ALA A 145 -0.89 0.76 -1.88
CA ALA A 145 -0.38 1.02 -0.54
C ALA A 145 -0.05 2.51 -0.38
N SER A 146 -0.44 3.07 0.75
CA SER A 146 -0.24 4.49 1.07
C SER A 146 0.11 4.66 2.54
N GLY A 147 0.65 5.80 2.91
CA GLY A 147 0.96 6.19 4.28
C GLY A 147 0.41 7.57 4.63
N PRO A 148 0.94 8.21 5.67
CA PRO A 148 0.52 9.53 6.13
C PRO A 148 0.58 10.65 5.09
N LEU A 149 1.57 10.64 4.19
CA LEU A 149 1.73 11.65 3.12
C LEU A 149 0.54 11.72 2.16
N ARG A 150 -0.33 10.69 2.15
CA ARG A 150 -1.52 10.68 1.31
C ARG A 150 -2.47 11.85 1.59
N ALA A 151 -2.46 12.39 2.80
CA ALA A 151 -3.31 13.52 3.18
C ALA A 151 -3.00 14.78 2.35
N ARG A 152 -1.74 14.96 1.98
CA ARG A 152 -1.27 16.14 1.22
C ARG A 152 -1.09 15.86 -0.27
N TYR A 153 -0.52 14.71 -0.60
CA TYR A 153 -0.03 14.42 -1.96
C TYR A 153 -0.89 13.39 -2.70
N GLY A 154 -1.90 12.83 -2.05
CA GLY A 154 -2.68 11.75 -2.62
C GLY A 154 -1.97 10.39 -2.48
N THR A 155 -2.29 9.49 -3.38
CA THR A 155 -1.82 8.09 -3.40
C THR A 155 -1.03 7.82 -4.68
N MET A 156 -0.55 6.59 -4.85
CA MET A 156 0.04 6.13 -6.11
C MET A 156 -0.86 6.45 -7.33
N ARG A 157 -2.19 6.39 -7.16
CA ARG A 157 -3.17 6.69 -8.22
C ARG A 157 -3.10 8.14 -8.71
N ASP A 158 -2.70 9.07 -7.84
CA ASP A 158 -2.62 10.50 -8.14
C ASP A 158 -1.25 10.88 -8.72
N LEU A 159 -0.23 10.06 -8.47
CA LEU A 159 1.16 10.30 -8.88
C LEU A 159 1.56 9.49 -10.11
N LEU A 160 0.82 8.43 -10.48
CA LEU A 160 1.10 7.59 -11.63
C LEU A 160 0.58 8.25 -12.91
N LEU A 161 1.50 8.62 -13.81
CA LEU A 161 1.21 9.26 -15.11
C LEU A 161 1.05 8.24 -16.22
N GLY A 162 1.88 7.19 -16.20
CA GLY A 162 1.90 6.16 -17.22
C GLY A 162 2.37 4.82 -16.66
N VAL A 163 2.00 3.75 -17.34
CA VAL A 163 2.36 2.39 -16.96
C VAL A 163 2.66 1.54 -18.19
N ARG A 164 3.74 0.78 -18.15
CA ARG A 164 3.93 -0.34 -19.06
C ARG A 164 3.63 -1.62 -18.29
N PHE A 165 2.80 -2.47 -18.86
CA PHE A 165 2.38 -3.72 -18.21
C PHE A 165 2.30 -4.85 -19.22
N ILE A 166 2.39 -6.07 -18.73
CA ILE A 166 2.26 -7.30 -19.51
C ILE A 166 0.83 -7.80 -19.32
N GLN A 167 0.10 -7.95 -20.40
CA GLN A 167 -1.24 -8.56 -20.43
C GLN A 167 -1.16 -10.07 -20.16
N ALA A 168 -2.31 -10.71 -19.93
CA ALA A 168 -2.35 -12.13 -19.60
C ALA A 168 -1.77 -13.04 -20.72
N ASP A 169 -1.86 -12.63 -21.97
CA ASP A 169 -1.31 -13.30 -23.14
C ASP A 169 0.18 -13.01 -23.41
N GLY A 170 0.82 -12.20 -22.55
CA GLY A 170 2.21 -11.80 -22.69
C GLY A 170 2.44 -10.56 -23.55
N VAL A 171 1.40 -9.94 -24.12
CA VAL A 171 1.56 -8.68 -24.87
C VAL A 171 1.94 -7.55 -23.93
N VAL A 172 3.03 -6.84 -24.28
CA VAL A 172 3.45 -5.65 -23.54
C VAL A 172 2.70 -4.44 -24.06
N THR A 173 1.98 -3.77 -23.16
CA THR A 173 1.13 -2.62 -23.49
C THR A 173 1.52 -1.40 -22.66
N TRP A 174 1.35 -0.23 -23.24
CA TRP A 174 1.50 1.05 -22.58
C TRP A 174 0.13 1.71 -22.35
N GLY A 175 -0.07 2.28 -21.14
CA GLY A 175 -1.23 3.12 -20.82
C GLY A 175 -0.80 4.44 -20.19
N GLY A 176 -1.56 5.49 -20.41
CA GLY A 176 -1.25 6.84 -19.90
C GLY A 176 -0.30 7.64 -20.80
N ALA A 177 0.41 8.60 -20.22
CA ALA A 177 1.35 9.47 -20.92
C ALA A 177 2.45 9.95 -19.97
N LYS A 178 3.51 10.57 -20.51
CA LYS A 178 4.57 11.21 -19.70
C LYS A 178 4.22 12.66 -19.31
N VAL A 179 2.96 13.05 -19.41
CA VAL A 179 2.48 14.41 -19.12
C VAL A 179 1.35 14.37 -18.09
N VAL A 180 1.23 15.44 -17.31
CA VAL A 180 0.26 15.54 -16.20
C VAL A 180 -1.20 15.43 -16.66
N LYS A 181 -1.51 15.76 -17.91
CA LYS A 181 -2.86 15.68 -18.46
C LYS A 181 -2.85 14.92 -19.79
N SER A 182 -3.31 13.69 -19.76
CA SER A 182 -3.66 12.90 -20.94
C SER A 182 -5.18 12.81 -21.04
N VAL A 183 -5.71 13.11 -22.22
CA VAL A 183 -7.17 13.08 -22.49
C VAL A 183 -7.53 12.03 -23.53
N THR A 184 -6.59 11.19 -23.94
CA THR A 184 -6.77 10.19 -24.98
C THR A 184 -6.96 8.80 -24.36
N GLY A 185 -8.10 8.19 -24.60
CA GLY A 185 -8.40 6.82 -24.17
C GLY A 185 -8.79 6.70 -22.69
N TYR A 186 -8.84 5.44 -22.24
CA TYR A 186 -9.16 5.10 -20.85
C TYR A 186 -7.93 5.28 -19.95
N ASP A 187 -8.18 5.62 -18.69
CA ASP A 187 -7.14 5.78 -17.66
C ASP A 187 -6.69 4.41 -17.12
N ILE A 188 -5.97 3.67 -17.93
CA ILE A 188 -5.43 2.34 -17.60
C ILE A 188 -4.47 2.40 -16.40
N PRO A 189 -3.58 3.40 -16.24
CA PRO A 189 -2.77 3.52 -15.04
C PRO A 189 -3.59 3.45 -13.76
N LYS A 190 -4.66 4.23 -13.66
CA LYS A 190 -5.53 4.24 -12.48
C LYS A 190 -6.35 2.97 -12.28
N LEU A 191 -6.66 2.24 -13.35
CA LEU A 191 -7.32 0.93 -13.27
C LEU A 191 -6.39 -0.12 -12.66
N LEU A 192 -5.10 -0.09 -13.01
CA LEU A 192 -4.11 -1.07 -12.55
C LEU A 192 -3.64 -0.83 -11.12
N VAL A 193 -3.74 0.40 -10.58
CA VAL A 193 -3.44 0.67 -9.17
C VAL A 193 -4.43 -0.05 -8.27
N GLY A 194 -3.91 -0.91 -7.39
CA GLY A 194 -4.71 -1.71 -6.46
C GLY A 194 -5.25 -3.02 -7.06
N SER A 195 -4.91 -3.36 -8.31
CA SER A 195 -5.40 -4.58 -8.97
C SER A 195 -4.75 -5.88 -8.46
N LEU A 196 -3.75 -5.82 -7.59
CA LEU A 196 -2.97 -6.99 -7.12
C LEU A 196 -2.35 -7.82 -8.25
N GLY A 197 -2.13 -7.23 -9.42
CA GLY A 197 -1.63 -7.96 -10.58
C GLY A 197 -2.64 -8.94 -11.21
N THR A 198 -3.93 -8.83 -10.88
CA THR A 198 -4.98 -9.69 -11.46
C THR A 198 -5.43 -9.25 -12.86
N LEU A 199 -5.11 -8.02 -13.26
CA LEU A 199 -5.44 -7.46 -14.59
C LEU A 199 -4.23 -7.35 -15.52
N GLY A 200 -3.02 -7.51 -14.99
CA GLY A 200 -1.77 -7.40 -15.73
C GLY A 200 -0.57 -7.33 -14.80
N VAL A 201 0.61 -7.69 -15.30
CA VAL A 201 1.86 -7.59 -14.56
C VAL A 201 2.49 -6.22 -14.81
N LEU A 202 2.58 -5.39 -13.79
CA LEU A 202 3.23 -4.07 -13.86
C LEU A 202 4.72 -4.24 -14.16
N ALA A 203 5.23 -3.55 -15.17
CA ALA A 203 6.61 -3.65 -15.63
C ALA A 203 7.39 -2.35 -15.47
N GLU A 204 6.82 -1.22 -15.88
CA GLU A 204 7.40 0.12 -15.71
C GLU A 204 6.33 1.11 -15.27
N LEU A 205 6.74 2.10 -14.48
CA LEU A 205 5.89 3.14 -13.92
C LEU A 205 6.49 4.51 -14.24
N THR A 206 5.73 5.39 -14.86
CA THR A 206 6.08 6.81 -15.00
C THR A 206 5.37 7.59 -13.91
N LEU A 207 6.14 8.25 -13.06
CA LEU A 207 5.69 8.86 -11.82
C LEU A 207 5.95 10.36 -11.83
N ARG A 208 5.02 11.12 -11.24
CA ARG A 208 5.19 12.52 -10.93
C ARG A 208 5.92 12.68 -9.60
N LEU A 209 6.96 13.51 -9.61
CA LEU A 209 7.75 13.86 -8.44
C LEU A 209 7.30 15.20 -7.84
N HIS A 210 7.80 15.49 -6.65
CA HIS A 210 7.63 16.75 -5.97
C HIS A 210 8.98 17.26 -5.44
N PRO A 211 9.20 18.58 -5.35
CA PRO A 211 10.36 19.12 -4.68
C PRO A 211 10.27 18.84 -3.17
N LEU A 212 11.41 18.58 -2.54
CA LEU A 212 11.50 18.57 -1.08
C LEU A 212 11.31 19.99 -0.53
N PRO A 213 10.61 20.16 0.59
CA PRO A 213 10.47 21.47 1.23
C PRO A 213 11.84 22.01 1.69
N GLU A 214 11.96 23.33 1.80
CA GLU A 214 13.15 24.01 2.33
C GLU A 214 13.38 23.65 3.80
N ALA A 215 12.29 23.65 4.57
CA ALA A 215 12.27 23.30 5.98
C ALA A 215 11.07 22.41 6.29
N GLU A 216 11.26 21.51 7.26
CA GLU A 216 10.19 20.66 7.79
C GLU A 216 10.23 20.69 9.32
N ALA A 217 9.06 20.70 9.95
CA ALA A 217 8.90 20.55 11.38
C ALA A 217 7.78 19.56 11.68
N THR A 218 7.96 18.78 12.74
CA THR A 218 6.93 17.87 13.25
C THR A 218 6.61 18.25 14.68
N CYS A 219 5.32 18.48 14.98
CA CYS A 219 4.80 18.76 16.31
C CYS A 219 3.98 17.58 16.82
N LEU A 220 4.14 17.26 18.10
CA LEU A 220 3.28 16.34 18.84
C LEU A 220 2.41 17.14 19.80
N LEU A 221 1.09 16.92 19.76
CA LEU A 221 0.14 17.40 20.75
C LEU A 221 -0.30 16.20 21.58
N GLU A 222 -0.04 16.24 22.89
CA GLU A 222 -0.40 15.19 23.85
C GLU A 222 -1.69 15.56 24.57
N PHE A 223 -2.72 14.72 24.45
CA PHE A 223 -4.02 14.94 25.04
C PHE A 223 -4.18 14.14 26.34
N ARG A 224 -4.68 14.79 27.39
CA ARG A 224 -5.11 14.13 28.63
C ARG A 224 -6.44 13.43 28.47
N ASP A 225 -7.27 13.93 27.54
CA ASP A 225 -8.57 13.43 27.17
C ASP A 225 -8.59 13.21 25.66
N ALA A 226 -8.80 11.95 25.21
CA ALA A 226 -8.78 11.57 23.81
C ALA A 226 -9.95 12.21 23.02
N GLU A 227 -11.07 12.55 23.69
CA GLU A 227 -12.24 13.14 23.05
C GLU A 227 -11.94 14.55 22.49
N ALA A 228 -10.94 15.23 23.01
CA ALA A 228 -10.53 16.55 22.51
C ALA A 228 -9.78 16.51 21.16
N ALA A 229 -9.20 15.37 20.79
CA ALA A 229 -8.34 15.27 19.61
C ALA A 229 -9.08 15.46 18.28
N PRO A 230 -10.27 14.86 18.01
CA PRO A 230 -11.02 15.06 16.78
C PRO A 230 -11.41 16.53 16.52
N ASP A 231 -11.74 17.27 17.57
CA ASP A 231 -12.06 18.71 17.46
C ASP A 231 -10.85 19.55 17.07
N VAL A 232 -9.66 19.20 17.59
CA VAL A 232 -8.40 19.85 17.17
C VAL A 232 -8.08 19.53 15.73
N VAL A 233 -8.27 18.28 15.29
CA VAL A 233 -8.13 17.88 13.88
C VAL A 233 -9.03 18.72 12.98
N ALA A 234 -10.32 18.84 13.30
CA ALA A 234 -11.28 19.64 12.53
C ALA A 234 -10.81 21.11 12.41
N ARG A 235 -10.43 21.74 13.53
CA ARG A 235 -9.95 23.13 13.51
C ARG A 235 -8.65 23.30 12.73
N LEU A 236 -7.71 22.36 12.79
CA LEU A 236 -6.49 22.40 11.99
C LEU A 236 -6.78 22.25 10.49
N VAL A 237 -7.72 21.39 10.11
CA VAL A 237 -8.15 21.21 8.73
C VAL A 237 -8.82 22.48 8.18
N ASP A 238 -9.63 23.15 9.00
CA ASP A 238 -10.33 24.41 8.64
C ASP A 238 -9.41 25.65 8.70
N SER A 239 -8.20 25.50 9.22
CA SER A 239 -7.23 26.60 9.36
C SER A 239 -6.40 26.81 8.09
N THR A 240 -5.43 27.74 8.18
CA THR A 240 -4.42 27.96 7.13
C THR A 240 -3.22 26.99 7.24
N VAL A 241 -3.22 26.06 8.19
CA VAL A 241 -2.19 25.03 8.31
C VAL A 241 -2.32 24.04 7.16
N GLN A 242 -1.21 23.73 6.51
CA GLN A 242 -1.16 22.77 5.40
C GLN A 242 -0.23 21.62 5.78
N PRO A 243 -0.69 20.68 6.59
CA PRO A 243 0.17 19.60 7.05
C PRO A 243 0.50 18.65 5.91
N HIS A 244 1.74 18.17 5.88
CA HIS A 244 2.14 17.05 5.03
C HIS A 244 1.60 15.73 5.59
N ARG A 245 1.59 15.60 6.92
CA ARG A 245 1.04 14.47 7.67
C ARG A 245 0.26 15.00 8.86
N LEU A 246 -0.86 14.37 9.14
CA LEU A 246 -1.70 14.65 10.30
C LEU A 246 -2.23 13.32 10.84
N GLU A 247 -1.50 12.77 11.81
CA GLU A 247 -1.73 11.42 12.33
C GLU A 247 -2.17 11.46 13.79
N LEU A 248 -3.30 10.83 14.08
CA LEU A 248 -3.78 10.61 15.43
C LEU A 248 -3.31 9.24 15.93
N LEU A 249 -2.73 9.21 17.12
CA LEU A 249 -2.20 8.03 17.78
C LEU A 249 -2.98 7.79 19.07
N ASP A 250 -3.41 6.56 19.30
CA ASP A 250 -3.94 6.16 20.60
C ASP A 250 -2.82 5.97 21.64
N ALA A 251 -3.18 5.70 22.89
CA ALA A 251 -2.22 5.49 23.97
C ALA A 251 -1.24 4.34 23.68
N ALA A 252 -1.71 3.26 23.04
CA ALA A 252 -0.88 2.12 22.68
C ALA A 252 0.12 2.47 21.56
N ALA A 253 -0.32 3.27 20.58
CA ALA A 253 0.54 3.74 19.48
C ALA A 253 1.60 4.74 19.99
N LEU A 254 1.25 5.62 20.94
CA LEU A 254 2.21 6.49 21.61
C LEU A 254 3.32 5.66 22.28
N GLY A 255 2.92 4.68 23.10
CA GLY A 255 3.87 3.78 23.76
C GLY A 255 4.73 2.98 22.76
N ALA A 256 4.14 2.47 21.69
CA ALA A 256 4.86 1.75 20.64
C ALA A 256 5.89 2.64 19.91
N CYS A 257 5.60 3.94 19.79
CA CYS A 257 6.52 4.94 19.22
C CYS A 257 7.56 5.46 20.24
N GLY A 258 7.51 5.00 21.50
CA GLY A 258 8.42 5.47 22.56
C GLY A 258 8.12 6.89 23.02
N LEU A 259 6.87 7.35 22.86
CA LEU A 259 6.41 8.67 23.27
C LEU A 259 5.89 8.68 24.71
N PRO A 260 5.81 9.84 25.38
CA PRO A 260 5.25 9.95 26.71
C PRO A 260 3.81 9.43 26.79
N PRO A 261 3.40 8.89 27.96
CA PRO A 261 2.05 8.38 28.14
C PRO A 261 1.02 9.53 28.13
N ALA A 262 0.03 9.40 27.24
CA ALA A 262 -1.12 10.28 27.14
C ALA A 262 -2.35 9.48 26.68
N ALA A 263 -3.56 10.06 26.80
CA ALA A 263 -4.77 9.41 26.32
C ALA A 263 -4.80 9.28 24.79
N ALA A 264 -4.28 10.30 24.10
CA ALA A 264 -4.05 10.31 22.65
C ALA A 264 -2.94 11.29 22.30
N GLY A 265 -2.37 11.17 21.10
CA GLY A 265 -1.42 12.12 20.53
C GLY A 265 -1.78 12.49 19.10
N LEU A 266 -1.64 13.76 18.73
CA LEU A 266 -1.78 14.22 17.35
C LEU A 266 -0.42 14.68 16.85
N VAL A 267 0.07 14.04 15.79
CA VAL A 267 1.35 14.37 15.16
C VAL A 267 1.10 15.12 13.87
N VAL A 268 1.63 16.33 13.81
CA VAL A 268 1.46 17.27 12.69
C VAL A 268 2.82 17.53 12.05
N SER A 269 3.02 17.12 10.80
CA SER A 269 4.23 17.46 10.02
C SER A 269 3.90 18.57 9.03
N ILE A 270 4.73 19.61 9.01
CA ILE A 270 4.59 20.80 8.17
C ILE A 270 5.88 20.98 7.38
N GLY A 271 5.77 21.10 6.07
CA GLY A 271 6.91 21.35 5.19
C GLY A 271 6.64 22.53 4.26
N SER A 272 7.56 23.52 4.22
CA SER A 272 7.46 24.72 3.38
C SER A 272 8.77 25.50 3.43
N VAL A 273 8.75 26.81 3.09
CA VAL A 273 9.83 27.73 3.41
C VAL A 273 9.89 27.99 4.93
N ALA A 274 11.06 28.23 5.48
CA ALA A 274 11.29 28.29 6.94
C ALA A 274 10.36 29.27 7.69
N GLY A 275 10.05 30.42 7.09
CA GLY A 275 9.13 31.41 7.68
C GLY A 275 7.69 30.88 7.81
N ALA A 276 7.20 30.20 6.77
CA ALA A 276 5.87 29.62 6.75
C ALA A 276 5.74 28.42 7.71
N VAL A 277 6.80 27.61 7.85
CA VAL A 277 6.83 26.52 8.84
C VAL A 277 6.65 27.07 10.25
N ARG A 278 7.41 28.10 10.64
CA ARG A 278 7.29 28.74 11.98
C ARG A 278 5.90 29.32 12.24
N ALA A 279 5.32 30.02 11.24
CA ALA A 279 3.98 30.58 11.38
C ALA A 279 2.92 29.50 11.61
N GLN A 280 2.98 28.40 10.85
CA GLN A 280 2.05 27.28 11.00
C GLN A 280 2.26 26.52 12.33
N GLN A 281 3.50 26.35 12.80
CA GLN A 281 3.77 25.78 14.13
C GLN A 281 3.12 26.62 15.25
N SER A 282 3.13 27.96 15.13
CA SER A 282 2.46 28.83 16.10
C SER A 282 0.94 28.61 16.14
N ILE A 283 0.31 28.35 14.99
CA ILE A 283 -1.12 28.00 14.93
C ILE A 283 -1.37 26.65 15.60
N VAL A 284 -0.57 25.63 15.29
CA VAL A 284 -0.66 24.31 15.92
C VAL A 284 -0.52 24.41 17.45
N ALA A 285 0.44 25.19 17.92
CA ALA A 285 0.65 25.43 19.36
C ALA A 285 -0.56 26.13 20.01
N ALA A 286 -1.15 27.12 19.34
CA ALA A 286 -2.34 27.81 19.82
C ALA A 286 -3.56 26.89 19.92
N GLU A 287 -3.77 26.01 18.93
CA GLU A 287 -4.85 25.02 18.98
C GLU A 287 -4.65 23.99 20.10
N GLY A 288 -3.41 23.55 20.33
CA GLY A 288 -3.08 22.70 21.48
C GLY A 288 -3.37 23.38 22.82
N ALA A 289 -2.99 24.66 22.96
CA ALA A 289 -3.21 25.44 24.18
C ALA A 289 -4.71 25.58 24.52
N ARG A 290 -5.59 25.72 23.54
CA ARG A 290 -7.06 25.81 23.74
C ARG A 290 -7.64 24.60 24.48
N VAL A 291 -7.07 23.41 24.25
CA VAL A 291 -7.51 22.15 24.87
C VAL A 291 -6.55 21.67 25.96
N ARG A 292 -5.60 22.51 26.37
CA ARG A 292 -4.57 22.20 27.38
C ARG A 292 -3.72 20.96 27.01
N ALA A 293 -3.55 20.70 25.71
CA ALA A 293 -2.60 19.70 25.23
C ALA A 293 -1.17 20.21 25.42
N ARG A 294 -0.26 19.31 25.79
CA ARG A 294 1.18 19.61 25.77
C ARG A 294 1.64 19.56 24.31
N VAL A 295 2.40 20.56 23.89
CA VAL A 295 2.91 20.64 22.51
C VAL A 295 4.43 20.56 22.52
N GLU A 296 4.98 19.60 21.78
CA GLU A 296 6.43 19.40 21.63
C GLU A 296 6.83 19.37 20.16
N THR A 297 8.04 19.84 19.85
CA THR A 297 8.66 19.64 18.54
C THR A 297 9.42 18.30 18.53
N MET A 298 9.10 17.47 17.56
CA MET A 298 9.69 16.14 17.42
C MET A 298 11.01 16.20 16.63
N GLY A 299 11.94 15.32 17.00
CA GLY A 299 13.16 15.13 16.22
C GLY A 299 12.93 14.42 14.87
N PRO A 300 13.90 14.52 13.93
CA PRO A 300 13.77 14.00 12.56
C PRO A 300 13.63 12.47 12.46
N GLY A 301 13.91 11.76 13.57
CA GLY A 301 13.79 10.29 13.63
C GLY A 301 12.37 9.77 13.84
N PHE A 302 11.42 10.61 14.23
CA PHE A 302 10.07 10.19 14.58
C PHE A 302 9.39 9.36 13.47
N TRP A 303 9.38 9.86 12.24
CA TRP A 303 8.69 9.20 11.14
C TRP A 303 9.29 7.83 10.77
N ARG A 304 10.58 7.62 11.02
CA ARG A 304 11.20 6.28 10.88
C ARG A 304 10.72 5.32 11.97
N THR A 305 10.54 5.81 13.19
CA THR A 305 9.99 5.00 14.29
C THR A 305 8.53 4.67 14.01
N TYR A 306 7.74 5.65 13.58
CA TYR A 306 6.34 5.48 13.19
C TYR A 306 6.18 4.45 12.06
N ASP A 307 6.97 4.57 10.98
CA ASP A 307 6.98 3.60 9.86
C ASP A 307 7.25 2.18 10.36
N ARG A 308 8.27 2.01 11.22
CA ARG A 308 8.59 0.71 11.80
C ARG A 308 7.42 0.14 12.61
N VAL A 309 6.79 0.95 13.45
CA VAL A 309 5.62 0.52 14.25
C VAL A 309 4.51 0.00 13.34
N LEU A 310 4.18 0.71 12.27
CA LEU A 310 3.17 0.28 11.31
C LEU A 310 3.59 -0.97 10.52
N ALA A 311 4.85 -1.07 10.14
CA ALA A 311 5.36 -2.18 9.35
C ALA A 311 5.43 -3.49 10.16
N THR A 312 5.81 -3.41 11.44
CA THR A 312 6.12 -4.59 12.28
C THR A 312 5.27 -4.71 13.54
N GLY A 313 4.27 -3.85 13.73
CA GLY A 313 3.49 -3.74 14.98
C GLY A 313 2.63 -4.95 15.34
N GLY A 314 2.52 -5.96 14.47
CA GLY A 314 1.82 -7.21 14.75
C GLY A 314 1.62 -8.07 13.51
N PRO A 315 1.27 -9.35 13.70
CA PRO A 315 0.99 -10.30 12.63
C PRO A 315 -0.31 -9.99 11.88
N THR A 316 -1.25 -9.31 12.53
CA THR A 316 -2.52 -8.89 11.94
C THR A 316 -2.56 -7.37 11.79
N ALA A 317 -3.01 -6.89 10.63
CA ALA A 317 -3.22 -5.47 10.39
C ALA A 317 -4.54 -5.22 9.65
N LEU A 318 -5.30 -4.26 10.14
CA LEU A 318 -6.54 -3.82 9.53
C LEU A 318 -6.40 -2.37 9.03
N ARG A 319 -7.07 -2.08 7.92
CA ARG A 319 -7.34 -0.71 7.49
C ARG A 319 -8.85 -0.47 7.59
N ILE A 320 -9.21 0.56 8.33
CA ILE A 320 -10.60 1.00 8.48
C ILE A 320 -10.73 2.35 7.81
N ALA A 321 -11.69 2.50 6.93
CA ALA A 321 -12.04 3.77 6.32
C ALA A 321 -13.42 4.19 6.80
N THR A 322 -13.53 5.45 7.24
CA THR A 322 -14.77 6.07 7.71
C THR A 322 -14.78 7.55 7.29
N LEU A 323 -15.85 8.27 7.55
CA LEU A 323 -15.85 9.72 7.40
C LEU A 323 -14.93 10.37 8.45
N ALA A 324 -14.21 11.45 8.09
CA ALA A 324 -13.36 12.18 9.02
C ALA A 324 -14.14 12.67 10.26
N THR A 325 -15.40 13.04 10.09
CA THR A 325 -16.32 13.44 11.18
C THR A 325 -16.73 12.29 12.11
N ARG A 326 -16.51 11.05 11.68
CA ARG A 326 -16.80 9.82 12.45
C ARG A 326 -15.56 9.23 13.10
N LEU A 327 -14.42 9.90 13.00
CA LEU A 327 -13.12 9.40 13.48
C LEU A 327 -13.15 9.04 14.97
N GLY A 328 -13.63 9.92 15.84
CA GLY A 328 -13.72 9.67 17.29
C GLY A 328 -14.54 8.41 17.62
N PRO A 329 -15.85 8.36 17.25
CA PRO A 329 -16.67 7.17 17.46
C PRO A 329 -16.07 5.88 16.87
N THR A 330 -15.38 5.96 15.71
CA THR A 330 -14.75 4.79 15.09
C THR A 330 -13.52 4.32 15.87
N LEU A 331 -12.74 5.24 16.45
CA LEU A 331 -11.63 4.90 17.33
C LEU A 331 -12.13 4.17 18.59
N ASP A 332 -13.19 4.67 19.22
CA ASP A 332 -13.75 4.09 20.43
C ASP A 332 -14.32 2.69 20.15
N GLU A 333 -15.06 2.52 19.06
CA GLU A 333 -15.56 1.23 18.63
C GLU A 333 -14.43 0.24 18.30
N THR A 334 -13.36 0.72 17.63
CA THR A 334 -12.20 -0.11 17.30
C THR A 334 -11.50 -0.60 18.57
N ARG A 335 -11.34 0.29 19.56
CA ARG A 335 -10.75 -0.07 20.87
C ARG A 335 -11.65 -1.04 21.65
N ALA A 336 -12.97 -0.82 21.63
CA ALA A 336 -13.94 -1.70 22.28
C ALA A 336 -13.99 -3.10 21.65
N ALA A 337 -13.81 -3.18 20.32
CA ALA A 337 -13.81 -4.46 19.60
C ALA A 337 -12.52 -5.26 19.73
N LEU A 338 -11.35 -4.59 19.80
CA LEU A 338 -10.03 -5.22 19.70
C LEU A 338 -9.24 -5.17 21.03
N GLY A 339 -9.66 -4.36 22.01
CA GLY A 339 -9.02 -4.27 23.33
C GLY A 339 -7.64 -3.63 23.32
N ALA A 340 -6.88 -3.89 24.39
CA ALA A 340 -5.57 -3.28 24.64
C ALA A 340 -4.44 -3.81 23.73
N ASP A 341 -4.66 -4.91 23.02
CA ASP A 341 -3.68 -5.52 22.12
C ASP A 341 -3.58 -4.81 20.78
N ALA A 342 -4.47 -3.88 20.52
CA ALA A 342 -4.50 -3.08 19.29
C ALA A 342 -3.68 -1.79 19.45
N VAL A 343 -2.83 -1.51 18.45
CA VAL A 343 -2.13 -0.25 18.25
C VAL A 343 -2.85 0.49 17.14
N ILE A 344 -3.50 1.62 17.47
CA ILE A 344 -4.36 2.32 16.53
C ILE A 344 -3.74 3.67 16.16
N THR A 345 -3.57 3.88 14.86
CA THR A 345 -3.19 5.18 14.28
C THR A 345 -4.23 5.60 13.24
N ALA A 346 -4.35 6.89 12.98
CA ALA A 346 -5.27 7.36 11.96
C ALA A 346 -4.71 8.55 11.19
N CYS A 347 -4.79 8.46 9.86
CA CYS A 347 -4.69 9.63 9.00
C CYS A 347 -5.96 10.46 9.21
N ALA A 348 -5.88 11.39 10.16
CA ALA A 348 -7.04 12.00 10.78
C ALA A 348 -7.93 12.79 9.79
N PRO A 349 -7.38 13.61 8.85
CA PRO A 349 -8.22 14.38 7.93
C PRO A 349 -8.97 13.52 6.91
N LEU A 350 -8.61 12.25 6.78
CA LEU A 350 -9.21 11.33 5.80
C LEU A 350 -10.07 10.23 6.44
N GLY A 351 -10.13 10.16 7.77
CA GLY A 351 -10.88 9.09 8.46
C GLY A 351 -10.34 7.69 8.16
N VAL A 352 -9.02 7.54 7.94
CA VAL A 352 -8.39 6.24 7.63
C VAL A 352 -7.57 5.77 8.80
N LEU A 353 -8.07 4.76 9.51
CA LEU A 353 -7.36 4.14 10.62
C LEU A 353 -6.50 2.96 10.12
N ARG A 354 -5.35 2.78 10.77
CA ARG A 354 -4.53 1.58 10.69
C ARG A 354 -4.41 0.97 12.05
N VAL A 355 -4.71 -0.30 12.11
CA VAL A 355 -4.73 -1.07 13.36
C VAL A 355 -3.76 -2.23 13.23
N ALA A 356 -2.72 -2.23 14.06
CA ALA A 356 -1.83 -3.38 14.21
C ALA A 356 -2.24 -4.19 15.45
N ILE A 357 -2.37 -5.50 15.29
CA ILE A 357 -2.90 -6.39 16.33
C ILE A 357 -1.89 -7.50 16.59
N ARG A 358 -1.62 -7.78 17.86
CA ARG A 358 -0.61 -8.74 18.28
C ARG A 358 -1.06 -10.20 18.24
N THR A 359 -2.39 -10.44 18.23
CA THR A 359 -2.93 -11.80 18.15
C THR A 359 -3.10 -12.27 16.69
N GLU A 360 -2.97 -13.57 16.48
CA GLU A 360 -3.28 -14.25 15.22
C GLU A 360 -4.51 -15.17 15.34
N GLU A 361 -5.11 -15.27 16.52
CA GLU A 361 -6.27 -16.14 16.74
C GLU A 361 -7.45 -15.72 15.87
N PRO A 362 -7.94 -16.57 14.94
CA PRO A 362 -8.96 -16.17 14.00
C PRO A 362 -10.31 -15.87 14.63
N ALA A 363 -10.77 -16.70 15.59
CA ALA A 363 -12.13 -16.62 16.09
C ALA A 363 -12.49 -15.26 16.72
N PRO A 364 -11.72 -14.69 17.68
CA PRO A 364 -12.02 -13.37 18.21
C PRO A 364 -11.86 -12.26 17.18
N LEU A 365 -10.90 -12.41 16.24
CA LEU A 365 -10.69 -11.42 15.18
C LEU A 365 -11.84 -11.38 14.17
N VAL A 366 -12.42 -12.52 13.80
CA VAL A 366 -13.61 -12.58 12.94
C VAL A 366 -14.76 -11.79 13.56
N VAL A 367 -15.06 -12.04 14.83
CA VAL A 367 -16.13 -11.32 15.55
C VAL A 367 -15.87 -9.82 15.60
N ALA A 368 -14.64 -9.41 15.89
CA ALA A 368 -14.27 -7.99 15.93
C ALA A 368 -14.38 -7.33 14.55
N ILE A 369 -13.90 -8.00 13.49
CA ILE A 369 -13.97 -7.49 12.11
C ILE A 369 -15.41 -7.33 11.64
N GLU A 370 -16.27 -8.31 11.90
CA GLU A 370 -17.70 -8.25 11.53
C GLU A 370 -18.43 -7.13 12.29
N ARG A 371 -18.12 -6.97 13.58
CA ARG A 371 -18.65 -5.88 14.41
C ARG A 371 -18.22 -4.51 13.86
N LEU A 372 -16.94 -4.34 13.53
CA LEU A 372 -16.40 -3.10 12.96
C LEU A 372 -16.99 -2.81 11.57
N ARG A 373 -17.18 -3.83 10.74
CA ARG A 373 -17.83 -3.69 9.43
C ARG A 373 -19.27 -3.20 9.57
N ALA A 374 -20.03 -3.79 10.49
CA ALA A 374 -21.40 -3.37 10.76
C ALA A 374 -21.46 -1.91 11.25
N PHE A 375 -20.48 -1.50 12.08
CA PHE A 375 -20.41 -0.13 12.59
C PHE A 375 -20.10 0.90 11.49
N VAL A 376 -19.10 0.66 10.65
CA VAL A 376 -18.69 1.64 9.62
C VAL A 376 -19.59 1.61 8.37
N ALA A 377 -20.35 0.54 8.14
CA ALA A 377 -21.25 0.41 6.98
C ALA A 377 -22.35 1.48 6.95
N VAL A 378 -22.72 2.05 8.10
CA VAL A 378 -23.71 3.12 8.21
C VAL A 378 -23.30 4.37 7.42
N ASP A 379 -21.99 4.59 7.28
CA ASP A 379 -21.41 5.74 6.60
C ASP A 379 -20.64 5.31 5.33
N ASP A 380 -21.00 4.21 4.68
CA ASP A 380 -20.31 3.61 3.53
C ASP A 380 -18.83 3.33 3.79
N GLY A 381 -18.46 3.12 5.04
CA GLY A 381 -17.10 2.79 5.45
C GLY A 381 -16.69 1.36 5.10
N SER A 382 -15.42 1.05 5.31
CA SER A 382 -14.88 -0.29 5.02
C SER A 382 -13.85 -0.75 6.03
N VAL A 383 -13.76 -2.08 6.24
CA VAL A 383 -12.70 -2.74 7.02
C VAL A 383 -12.04 -3.80 6.16
N VAL A 384 -10.75 -3.62 5.87
CA VAL A 384 -9.94 -4.50 5.03
C VAL A 384 -8.82 -5.11 5.88
N ILE A 385 -8.58 -6.41 5.73
CA ILE A 385 -7.42 -7.10 6.32
C ILE A 385 -6.22 -6.84 5.42
N GLU A 386 -5.31 -5.94 5.83
CA GLU A 386 -4.09 -5.66 5.07
C GLU A 386 -3.01 -6.73 5.30
N ARG A 387 -3.01 -7.36 6.47
CA ARG A 387 -2.15 -8.48 6.85
C ARG A 387 -2.89 -9.40 7.82
N GLY A 388 -2.72 -10.70 7.66
CA GLY A 388 -3.31 -11.70 8.56
C GLY A 388 -2.94 -13.11 8.15
N SER A 389 -3.13 -14.07 9.04
CA SER A 389 -2.90 -15.49 8.75
C SER A 389 -3.84 -15.99 7.63
N ALA A 390 -3.44 -17.03 6.92
CA ALA A 390 -4.31 -17.67 5.94
C ALA A 390 -5.60 -18.19 6.57
N ALA A 391 -5.53 -18.66 7.83
CA ALA A 391 -6.69 -19.11 8.58
C ALA A 391 -7.71 -17.98 8.80
N LEU A 392 -7.27 -16.79 9.22
CA LEU A 392 -8.14 -15.63 9.39
C LEU A 392 -8.80 -15.24 8.05
N ARG A 393 -8.01 -15.11 6.98
CA ARG A 393 -8.49 -14.68 5.65
C ARG A 393 -9.34 -15.73 4.93
N SER A 394 -9.32 -16.99 5.41
CA SER A 394 -10.26 -18.03 4.97
C SER A 394 -11.55 -18.04 5.80
N ALA A 395 -11.50 -17.58 7.05
CA ALA A 395 -12.66 -17.53 7.93
C ALA A 395 -13.55 -16.30 7.69
N VAL A 396 -12.96 -15.19 7.24
CA VAL A 396 -13.68 -13.95 6.90
C VAL A 396 -13.08 -13.34 5.63
N ASP A 397 -13.94 -12.86 4.71
CA ASP A 397 -13.46 -12.19 3.48
C ASP A 397 -12.55 -11.01 3.84
N PRO A 398 -11.27 -10.98 3.37
CA PRO A 398 -10.35 -9.90 3.71
C PRO A 398 -10.76 -8.52 3.19
N TRP A 399 -11.56 -8.47 2.13
CA TRP A 399 -12.01 -7.21 1.50
C TRP A 399 -13.27 -6.63 2.11
N GLY A 400 -14.14 -7.48 2.65
CA GLY A 400 -15.48 -7.14 3.08
C GLY A 400 -16.51 -7.10 1.94
N PRO A 401 -17.75 -6.75 2.26
CA PRO A 401 -18.84 -6.77 1.29
C PRO A 401 -18.65 -5.70 0.22
N VAL A 402 -19.00 -6.05 -1.02
CA VAL A 402 -19.03 -5.13 -2.16
C VAL A 402 -20.42 -5.17 -2.80
N ALA A 403 -20.93 -3.99 -3.17
CA ALA A 403 -22.22 -3.89 -3.82
C ALA A 403 -22.26 -4.63 -5.18
N PRO A 404 -23.42 -5.21 -5.58
CA PRO A 404 -23.51 -6.04 -6.78
C PRO A 404 -23.06 -5.33 -8.06
N GLY A 405 -23.44 -4.09 -8.30
CA GLY A 405 -23.11 -3.35 -9.52
C GLY A 405 -21.60 -3.16 -9.73
N PRO A 406 -20.84 -2.60 -8.77
CA PRO A 406 -19.38 -2.55 -8.85
C PRO A 406 -18.74 -3.94 -9.03
N LEU A 407 -19.25 -4.97 -8.37
CA LEU A 407 -18.71 -6.33 -8.47
C LEU A 407 -18.89 -6.91 -9.88
N GLU A 408 -20.04 -6.69 -10.53
CA GLU A 408 -20.27 -7.12 -11.91
C GLU A 408 -19.29 -6.45 -12.89
N LEU A 409 -19.02 -5.15 -12.71
CA LEU A 409 -18.04 -4.43 -13.51
C LEU A 409 -16.63 -4.97 -13.28
N MET A 410 -16.23 -5.23 -12.03
CA MET A 410 -14.93 -5.84 -11.72
C MET A 410 -14.75 -7.20 -12.40
N ARG A 411 -15.79 -8.05 -12.36
CA ARG A 411 -15.78 -9.36 -13.04
C ARG A 411 -15.72 -9.22 -14.57
N ALA A 412 -16.41 -8.23 -15.13
CA ALA A 412 -16.35 -7.97 -16.57
C ALA A 412 -14.94 -7.53 -17.00
N LEU A 413 -14.31 -6.61 -16.26
CA LEU A 413 -12.93 -6.21 -16.48
C LEU A 413 -11.96 -7.39 -16.35
N LYS A 414 -12.12 -8.25 -15.33
CA LYS A 414 -11.29 -9.45 -15.20
C LYS A 414 -11.41 -10.37 -16.40
N ARG A 415 -12.62 -10.61 -16.91
CA ARG A 415 -12.82 -11.45 -18.11
C ARG A 415 -12.19 -10.86 -19.36
N GLU A 416 -12.16 -9.53 -19.47
CA GLU A 416 -11.53 -8.85 -20.61
C GLU A 416 -10.00 -8.90 -20.54
N PHE A 417 -9.42 -8.61 -19.37
CA PHE A 417 -7.96 -8.53 -19.20
C PHE A 417 -7.29 -9.90 -19.03
N ASP A 418 -7.99 -10.86 -18.46
CA ASP A 418 -7.47 -12.21 -18.16
C ASP A 418 -8.57 -13.27 -18.30
N PRO A 419 -9.01 -13.57 -19.53
CA PRO A 419 -10.12 -14.47 -19.78
C PRO A 419 -9.90 -15.91 -19.30
N ARG A 420 -8.62 -16.33 -19.15
CA ARG A 420 -8.25 -17.67 -18.66
C ARG A 420 -8.06 -17.75 -17.15
N GLY A 421 -8.11 -16.62 -16.44
CA GLY A 421 -7.88 -16.57 -14.99
C GLY A 421 -6.50 -17.06 -14.57
N THR A 422 -5.46 -16.65 -15.30
CA THR A 422 -4.07 -17.04 -15.05
C THR A 422 -3.32 -16.05 -14.15
N LEU A 423 -3.73 -14.78 -14.10
CA LEU A 423 -3.07 -13.76 -13.34
C LEU A 423 -3.60 -13.69 -11.90
N ASN A 424 -2.78 -14.10 -10.95
CA ASN A 424 -2.99 -14.01 -9.49
C ASN A 424 -4.41 -14.44 -9.03
N PRO A 425 -4.92 -15.60 -9.46
CA PRO A 425 -6.33 -15.96 -9.35
C PRO A 425 -6.78 -16.12 -7.89
N GLY A 426 -7.96 -15.61 -7.60
CA GLY A 426 -8.60 -15.75 -6.30
C GLY A 426 -8.16 -14.73 -5.24
N ARG A 427 -7.26 -13.81 -5.57
CA ARG A 427 -6.65 -12.88 -4.60
C ARG A 427 -7.48 -11.64 -4.35
N PHE A 428 -8.15 -11.15 -5.36
CA PHE A 428 -8.88 -9.89 -5.30
C PHE A 428 -10.31 -10.09 -4.78
N VAL A 429 -11.08 -9.01 -4.77
CA VAL A 429 -12.46 -8.96 -4.28
C VAL A 429 -13.30 -10.09 -4.87
N ALA A 430 -14.06 -10.79 -4.00
CA ALA A 430 -14.96 -11.89 -4.37
C ALA A 430 -14.31 -12.99 -5.21
N GLY A 431 -13.02 -13.27 -5.00
CA GLY A 431 -12.30 -14.33 -5.66
C GLY A 431 -11.85 -14.04 -7.10
N ILE A 432 -11.81 -12.79 -7.50
CA ILE A 432 -11.23 -12.35 -8.78
C ILE A 432 -9.72 -12.54 -8.80
#